data_44f992da946ad15a6ec7116dab7c2002
#
_entry.id   44f992da946ad15a6ec7116dab7c2002
#
_cell.length_a   1.000
_cell.length_b   1.000
_cell.length_c   1.000
_cell.angle_alpha   90.00
_cell.angle_beta   90.00
_cell.angle_gamma   90.00
#
_symmetry.space_group_name_H-M   'P 1'
#
loop_
_entity.id
_entity.type
_entity.pdbx_description
1 polymer ?
#
loop_
_entity_poly.entity_id
_entity_poly.type
_entity_poly.pdbx_seq_one_letter_code
_entity_poly.pdbx_strand_id
1 'polypeptide(L)'
;MNTTKILKAFKKHKWYIMALCGVVALFAVMNIKGREGFDSGADTFHRDVRVGKKLVWFYAPWCGHCKTMHKDWDDATVQVNKNKQIHMIKINIGEKDNEKHQQISNQFNIQGFPTILGLSNGKKVSEYKGDRTSDAFVKHVTSSNSLNPH
;
A
#
# COMPACT_ATOMS: atom_id res chain seq x y z
N MET A 1 -34.93 39.38 -15.36
CA MET A 1 -33.44 39.36 -15.43
C MET A 1 -33.07 38.64 -16.71
N ASN A 2 -32.47 39.34 -17.69
CA ASN A 2 -32.42 38.90 -19.12
C ASN A 2 -31.44 37.73 -19.32
N THR A 3 -31.97 36.60 -19.73
CA THR A 3 -31.22 35.36 -20.07
C THR A 3 -30.13 35.57 -21.12
N THR A 4 -30.31 36.54 -22.02
CA THR A 4 -29.34 36.92 -23.05
C THR A 4 -28.05 37.57 -22.51
N LYS A 5 -28.08 38.26 -21.36
CA LYS A 5 -26.88 38.83 -20.71
C LYS A 5 -26.06 37.71 -20.02
N ILE A 6 -26.73 36.70 -19.46
CA ILE A 6 -26.08 35.54 -18.80
C ILE A 6 -25.35 34.71 -19.86
N LEU A 7 -25.97 34.43 -21.00
CA LEU A 7 -25.36 33.69 -22.12
C LEU A 7 -24.12 34.37 -22.71
N LYS A 8 -24.13 35.71 -22.81
CA LYS A 8 -22.96 36.48 -23.29
C LYS A 8 -21.80 36.45 -22.28
N ALA A 9 -22.09 36.50 -20.99
CA ALA A 9 -21.07 36.37 -19.94
C ALA A 9 -20.42 34.96 -19.95
N PHE A 10 -21.21 33.89 -20.13
CA PHE A 10 -20.68 32.52 -20.27
C PHE A 10 -19.78 32.37 -21.51
N LYS A 11 -20.07 33.00 -22.61
CA LYS A 11 -19.27 32.92 -23.83
C LYS A 11 -17.90 33.62 -23.67
N LYS A 12 -17.82 34.72 -22.86
CA LYS A 12 -16.58 35.43 -22.56
C LYS A 12 -15.67 34.66 -21.57
N HIS A 13 -16.26 33.88 -20.67
CA HIS A 13 -15.52 33.12 -19.67
C HIS A 13 -15.27 31.64 -20.04
N LYS A 14 -15.77 31.20 -21.20
CA LYS A 14 -15.63 29.80 -21.64
C LYS A 14 -14.15 29.35 -21.68
N TRP A 15 -13.26 30.24 -22.07
CA TRP A 15 -11.84 29.95 -22.10
C TRP A 15 -11.24 29.79 -20.69
N TYR A 16 -11.62 30.64 -19.73
CA TYR A 16 -11.17 30.51 -18.35
C TYR A 16 -11.68 29.22 -17.70
N ILE A 17 -12.92 28.84 -17.99
CA ILE A 17 -13.48 27.59 -17.49
C ILE A 17 -12.73 26.38 -18.07
N MET A 18 -12.44 26.38 -19.36
CA MET A 18 -11.66 25.33 -20.01
C MET A 18 -10.21 25.28 -19.48
N ALA A 19 -9.58 26.43 -19.28
CA ALA A 19 -8.24 26.53 -18.68
C ALA A 19 -8.24 26.02 -17.23
N LEU A 20 -9.25 26.38 -16.43
CA LEU A 20 -9.41 25.91 -15.04
C LEU A 20 -9.64 24.40 -14.98
N CYS A 21 -10.50 23.84 -15.85
CA CYS A 21 -10.72 22.40 -15.97
C CYS A 21 -9.45 21.66 -16.40
N GLY A 22 -8.65 22.25 -17.31
CA GLY A 22 -7.36 21.70 -17.73
C GLY A 22 -6.34 21.68 -16.58
N VAL A 23 -6.28 22.75 -15.79
CA VAL A 23 -5.40 22.82 -14.61
C VAL A 23 -5.84 21.82 -13.53
N VAL A 24 -7.15 21.71 -13.28
CA VAL A 24 -7.69 20.73 -12.30
C VAL A 24 -7.45 19.29 -12.77
N ALA A 25 -7.60 19.03 -14.07
CA ALA A 25 -7.31 17.71 -14.63
C ALA A 25 -5.81 17.38 -14.55
N LEU A 26 -4.93 18.34 -14.86
CA LEU A 26 -3.48 18.20 -14.69
C LEU A 26 -3.11 17.99 -13.22
N PHE A 27 -3.72 18.72 -12.29
CA PHE A 27 -3.52 18.54 -10.84
C PHE A 27 -4.00 17.19 -10.37
N ALA A 28 -5.13 16.69 -10.88
CA ALA A 28 -5.63 15.36 -10.59
C ALA A 28 -4.68 14.26 -11.12
N VAL A 29 -4.16 14.41 -12.33
CA VAL A 29 -3.18 13.46 -12.91
C VAL A 29 -1.84 13.50 -12.18
N MET A 30 -1.37 14.68 -11.76
CA MET A 30 -0.14 14.82 -10.99
C MET A 30 -0.26 14.28 -9.55
N ASN A 31 -1.48 14.22 -9.01
CA ASN A 31 -1.75 13.61 -7.69
C ASN A 31 -2.16 12.14 -7.76
N ILE A 32 -2.34 11.56 -8.94
CA ILE A 32 -2.35 10.12 -9.14
C ILE A 32 -0.87 9.68 -9.17
N LYS A 33 -0.15 9.89 -8.06
CA LYS A 33 1.02 9.05 -7.78
C LYS A 33 0.49 7.63 -7.79
N GLY A 34 1.04 6.80 -8.69
CA GLY A 34 0.75 5.38 -8.72
C GLY A 34 0.74 4.89 -7.28
N ARG A 35 -0.29 4.17 -6.87
CA ARG A 35 -0.32 3.47 -5.59
C ARG A 35 0.78 2.41 -5.67
N GLU A 36 2.00 2.86 -5.46
CA GLU A 36 3.09 2.00 -5.04
C GLU A 36 2.56 1.24 -3.83
N GLY A 37 2.91 -0.04 -3.74
CA GLY A 37 2.37 -0.93 -2.71
C GLY A 37 2.32 -0.24 -1.36
N PHE A 38 1.16 -0.30 -0.69
CA PHE A 38 0.85 0.48 0.51
C PHE A 38 1.96 0.34 1.55
N ASP A 39 2.77 1.40 1.70
CA ASP A 39 3.81 1.48 2.71
C ASP A 39 3.19 2.04 3.99
N SER A 40 3.04 1.17 4.99
CA SER A 40 2.51 1.56 6.28
C SER A 40 3.61 2.22 7.10
N GLY A 41 3.40 3.43 7.55
CA GLY A 41 4.28 4.05 8.54
C GLY A 41 4.18 3.35 9.90
N ALA A 42 5.26 3.37 10.69
CA ALA A 42 5.27 2.76 12.02
C ALA A 42 4.16 3.33 12.95
N ASP A 43 3.79 4.61 12.73
CA ASP A 43 2.72 5.28 13.49
C ASP A 43 1.32 4.77 13.16
N THR A 44 1.09 4.32 11.94
CA THR A 44 -0.22 3.87 11.46
C THR A 44 -0.35 2.36 11.42
N PHE A 45 0.75 1.65 11.54
CA PHE A 45 0.82 0.20 11.35
C PHE A 45 -0.23 -0.59 12.13
N HIS A 46 -0.34 -0.33 13.44
CA HIS A 46 -1.32 -1.04 14.28
C HIS A 46 -2.76 -0.83 13.84
N ARG A 47 -3.09 0.38 13.36
CA ARG A 47 -4.40 0.69 12.79
C ARG A 47 -4.61 -0.07 11.48
N ASP A 48 -3.59 -0.10 10.63
CA ASP A 48 -3.67 -0.66 9.29
C ASP A 48 -3.80 -2.20 9.28
N VAL A 49 -3.26 -2.88 10.32
CA VAL A 49 -3.35 -4.34 10.47
C VAL A 49 -4.51 -4.81 11.35
N ARG A 50 -5.18 -3.89 12.07
CA ARG A 50 -6.19 -4.21 13.08
C ARG A 50 -7.39 -5.00 12.56
N VAL A 51 -7.76 -4.80 11.30
CA VAL A 51 -8.97 -5.39 10.71
C VAL A 51 -8.63 -6.17 9.45
N GLY A 52 -9.17 -7.38 9.34
CA GLY A 52 -9.07 -8.23 8.18
C GLY A 52 -7.75 -8.97 8.06
N LYS A 53 -7.55 -9.60 6.92
CA LYS A 53 -6.36 -10.40 6.61
C LYS A 53 -5.34 -9.57 5.85
N LYS A 54 -4.07 -9.65 6.25
CA LYS A 54 -2.96 -8.93 5.64
C LYS A 54 -1.79 -9.87 5.42
N LEU A 55 -1.13 -9.73 4.29
CA LEU A 55 0.25 -10.20 4.13
C LEU A 55 1.17 -9.00 4.32
N VAL A 56 2.02 -9.06 5.34
CA VAL A 56 2.86 -7.93 5.77
C VAL A 56 4.32 -8.25 5.54
N TRP A 57 4.99 -7.40 4.80
CA TRP A 57 6.43 -7.44 4.61
C TRP A 57 7.12 -6.43 5.51
N PHE A 58 7.87 -6.93 6.47
CA PHE A 58 8.78 -6.16 7.31
C PHE A 58 10.14 -6.06 6.63
N TYR A 59 10.62 -4.83 6.41
CA TYR A 59 11.83 -4.60 5.67
C TYR A 59 12.71 -3.51 6.29
N ALA A 60 13.96 -3.43 5.81
CA ALA A 60 14.89 -2.34 6.09
C ALA A 60 15.46 -1.79 4.76
N PRO A 61 15.59 -0.46 4.61
CA PRO A 61 16.10 0.16 3.37
C PRO A 61 17.54 -0.24 3.02
N TRP A 62 18.34 -0.58 4.02
CA TRP A 62 19.71 -1.04 3.86
C TRP A 62 19.84 -2.53 3.53
N CYS A 63 18.76 -3.31 3.61
CA CYS A 63 18.76 -4.75 3.37
C CYS A 63 18.81 -5.06 1.87
N GLY A 64 19.89 -5.71 1.39
CA GLY A 64 20.06 -6.07 -0.02
C GLY A 64 18.94 -6.97 -0.56
N HIS A 65 18.57 -8.03 0.17
CA HIS A 65 17.48 -8.93 -0.22
C HIS A 65 16.13 -8.23 -0.28
N CYS A 66 15.91 -7.22 0.55
CA CYS A 66 14.71 -6.40 0.48
C CYS A 66 14.67 -5.58 -0.81
N LYS A 67 15.80 -4.98 -1.20
CA LYS A 67 15.91 -4.19 -2.43
C LYS A 67 15.60 -5.03 -3.66
N THR A 68 16.10 -6.26 -3.73
CA THR A 68 15.86 -7.17 -4.86
C THR A 68 14.37 -7.54 -4.97
N MET A 69 13.67 -7.69 -3.85
CA MET A 69 12.28 -8.14 -3.79
C MET A 69 11.25 -7.01 -4.04
N HIS A 70 11.66 -5.74 -3.99
CA HIS A 70 10.75 -4.60 -4.01
C HIS A 70 9.79 -4.62 -5.20
N LYS A 71 10.33 -4.80 -6.41
CA LYS A 71 9.53 -4.80 -7.63
C LYS A 71 8.49 -5.92 -7.62
N ASP A 72 8.89 -7.13 -7.28
CA ASP A 72 7.99 -8.29 -7.24
C ASP A 72 6.88 -8.11 -6.21
N TRP A 73 7.21 -7.52 -5.05
CA TRP A 73 6.22 -7.20 -4.03
C TRP A 73 5.20 -6.17 -4.51
N ASP A 74 5.66 -5.09 -5.12
CA ASP A 74 4.79 -4.00 -5.58
C ASP A 74 3.89 -4.48 -6.73
N ASP A 75 4.41 -5.27 -7.68
CA ASP A 75 3.65 -5.88 -8.76
C ASP A 75 2.54 -6.83 -8.22
N ALA A 76 2.88 -7.67 -7.24
CA ALA A 76 1.92 -8.54 -6.57
C ALA A 76 0.84 -7.73 -5.82
N THR A 77 1.25 -6.68 -5.10
CA THR A 77 0.35 -5.82 -4.34
C THR A 77 -0.71 -5.16 -5.23
N VAL A 78 -0.33 -4.68 -6.41
CA VAL A 78 -1.26 -4.10 -7.38
C VAL A 78 -2.31 -5.12 -7.83
N GLN A 79 -1.91 -6.39 -8.03
CA GLN A 79 -2.81 -7.44 -8.44
C GLN A 79 -3.76 -7.88 -7.31
N VAL A 80 -3.21 -8.11 -6.12
CA VAL A 80 -3.94 -8.64 -4.96
C VAL A 80 -4.91 -7.61 -4.39
N ASN A 81 -4.51 -6.37 -4.21
CA ASN A 81 -5.32 -5.35 -3.55
C ASN A 81 -6.58 -4.95 -4.34
N LYS A 82 -6.67 -5.34 -5.62
CA LYS A 82 -7.90 -5.20 -6.42
C LYS A 82 -9.06 -6.04 -5.87
N ASN A 83 -8.78 -7.19 -5.26
CA ASN A 83 -9.79 -8.17 -4.85
C ASN A 83 -10.35 -7.95 -3.44
N LYS A 84 -9.87 -6.96 -2.67
CA LYS A 84 -10.38 -6.49 -1.37
C LYS A 84 -10.48 -7.53 -0.23
N GLN A 85 -10.14 -8.80 -0.44
CA GLN A 85 -10.24 -9.84 0.61
C GLN A 85 -9.01 -9.89 1.50
N ILE A 86 -7.83 -9.77 0.90
CA ILE A 86 -6.55 -9.75 1.58
C ILE A 86 -5.77 -8.56 1.05
N HIS A 87 -5.11 -7.82 1.91
CA HIS A 87 -4.27 -6.71 1.51
C HIS A 87 -2.81 -7.03 1.76
N MET A 88 -1.97 -6.72 0.79
CA MET A 88 -0.52 -6.73 0.95
C MET A 88 -0.05 -5.34 1.37
N ILE A 89 0.73 -5.27 2.42
CA ILE A 89 1.33 -4.04 2.93
C ILE A 89 2.80 -4.28 3.25
N LYS A 90 3.61 -3.24 3.15
CA LYS A 90 5.02 -3.27 3.56
C LYS A 90 5.25 -2.23 4.65
N ILE A 91 6.21 -2.47 5.54
CA ILE A 91 6.58 -1.56 6.61
C ILE A 91 8.08 -1.55 6.82
N ASN A 92 8.66 -0.36 6.82
CA ASN A 92 10.04 -0.16 7.22
C ASN A 92 10.15 -0.16 8.75
N ILE A 93 10.91 -1.10 9.29
CA ILE A 93 11.29 -1.14 10.71
C ILE A 93 12.81 -1.30 10.89
N GLY A 94 13.60 -0.86 9.91
CA GLY A 94 15.05 -1.05 9.87
C GLY A 94 15.87 -0.02 10.65
N GLU A 95 15.25 0.97 11.30
CA GLU A 95 15.93 1.97 12.12
C GLU A 95 16.06 1.47 13.56
N LYS A 96 17.29 1.21 14.00
CA LYS A 96 17.55 0.61 15.32
C LYS A 96 17.24 1.56 16.48
N ASP A 97 17.39 2.86 16.27
CA ASP A 97 17.18 3.88 17.32
C ASP A 97 15.72 4.37 17.38
N ASN A 98 14.83 3.81 16.55
CA ASN A 98 13.42 4.14 16.53
C ASN A 98 12.65 3.21 17.46
N GLU A 99 12.13 3.75 18.56
CA GLU A 99 11.39 2.97 19.57
C GLU A 99 10.17 2.23 18.98
N LYS A 100 9.46 2.84 18.05
CA LYS A 100 8.29 2.20 17.40
C LYS A 100 8.71 1.02 16.53
N HIS A 101 9.84 1.14 15.81
CA HIS A 101 10.40 0.03 15.04
C HIS A 101 10.80 -1.12 15.97
N GLN A 102 11.41 -0.83 17.12
CA GLN A 102 11.74 -1.84 18.11
C GLN A 102 10.49 -2.49 18.70
N GLN A 103 9.46 -1.71 19.05
CA GLN A 103 8.20 -2.24 19.58
C GLN A 103 7.54 -3.21 18.60
N ILE A 104 7.44 -2.84 17.31
CA ILE A 104 6.89 -3.71 16.27
C ILE A 104 7.74 -4.95 16.09
N SER A 105 9.07 -4.80 16.04
CA SER A 105 10.01 -5.92 15.90
C SER A 105 9.86 -6.92 17.04
N ASN A 106 9.77 -6.44 18.28
CA ASN A 106 9.57 -7.28 19.47
C ASN A 106 8.20 -7.96 19.46
N GLN A 107 7.13 -7.22 19.15
CA GLN A 107 5.76 -7.75 19.11
C GLN A 107 5.60 -8.92 18.15
N PHE A 108 6.22 -8.85 16.98
CA PHE A 108 6.12 -9.89 15.94
C PHE A 108 7.31 -10.82 15.90
N ASN A 109 8.25 -10.68 16.84
CA ASN A 109 9.50 -11.46 16.93
C ASN A 109 10.29 -11.45 15.62
N ILE A 110 10.55 -10.25 15.06
CA ILE A 110 11.28 -10.07 13.80
C ILE A 110 12.78 -10.19 14.10
N GLN A 111 13.41 -11.25 13.60
CA GLN A 111 14.83 -11.54 13.84
C GLN A 111 15.73 -11.06 12.69
N GLY A 112 15.15 -10.66 11.55
CA GLY A 112 15.91 -10.23 10.38
C GLY A 112 15.03 -9.80 9.21
N PHE A 113 15.67 -9.37 8.12
CA PHE A 113 14.98 -8.86 6.95
C PHE A 113 15.39 -9.59 5.67
N PRO A 114 14.46 -9.77 4.73
CA PRO A 114 13.02 -9.53 4.84
C PRO A 114 12.30 -10.58 5.69
N THR A 115 11.34 -10.19 6.51
CA THR A 115 10.38 -11.10 7.15
C THR A 115 8.98 -10.81 6.60
N ILE A 116 8.25 -11.86 6.25
CA ILE A 116 6.90 -11.75 5.66
C ILE A 116 5.93 -12.58 6.51
N LEU A 117 4.95 -11.90 7.09
CA LEU A 117 3.96 -12.53 7.98
C LEU A 117 2.54 -12.38 7.44
N GLY A 118 1.77 -13.46 7.58
CA GLY A 118 0.33 -13.40 7.48
C GLY A 118 -0.28 -12.94 8.80
N LEU A 119 -1.07 -11.88 8.76
CA LEU A 119 -1.79 -11.36 9.92
C LEU A 119 -3.29 -11.47 9.70
N SER A 120 -4.02 -11.82 10.76
CA SER A 120 -5.48 -11.74 10.83
C SER A 120 -5.89 -10.92 12.03
N ASN A 121 -6.57 -9.79 11.79
CA ASN A 121 -6.99 -8.85 12.84
C ASN A 121 -5.83 -8.46 13.78
N GLY A 122 -4.67 -8.17 13.21
CA GLY A 122 -3.46 -7.74 13.93
C GLY A 122 -2.66 -8.85 14.60
N LYS A 123 -3.09 -10.12 14.52
CA LYS A 123 -2.39 -11.26 15.11
C LYS A 123 -1.65 -12.06 14.04
N LYS A 124 -0.41 -12.49 14.32
CA LYS A 124 0.34 -13.39 13.44
C LYS A 124 -0.39 -14.73 13.35
N VAL A 125 -0.70 -15.17 12.13
CA VAL A 125 -1.32 -16.47 11.83
C VAL A 125 -0.41 -17.36 11.00
N SER A 126 0.50 -16.79 10.22
CA SER A 126 1.44 -17.55 9.39
C SER A 126 2.73 -16.77 9.16
N GLU A 127 3.74 -17.46 8.66
CA GLU A 127 4.97 -16.87 8.15
C GLU A 127 5.21 -17.38 6.73
N TYR A 128 5.44 -16.47 5.81
CA TYR A 128 5.71 -16.81 4.42
C TYR A 128 7.18 -17.14 4.23
N LYS A 129 7.46 -18.35 3.74
CA LYS A 129 8.82 -18.87 3.45
C LYS A 129 8.99 -19.32 1.99
N GLY A 130 8.04 -18.96 1.13
CA GLY A 130 8.09 -19.30 -0.30
C GLY A 130 8.99 -18.38 -1.12
N ASP A 131 8.92 -18.57 -2.43
CA ASP A 131 9.67 -17.78 -3.40
C ASP A 131 9.25 -16.31 -3.37
N ARG A 132 10.23 -15.41 -3.58
CA ARG A 132 10.03 -13.97 -3.51
C ARG A 132 9.75 -13.36 -4.88
N THR A 133 8.88 -14.01 -5.65
CA THR A 133 8.40 -13.55 -6.96
C THR A 133 6.97 -13.06 -6.88
N SER A 134 6.60 -12.15 -7.77
CA SER A 134 5.23 -11.62 -7.84
C SER A 134 4.19 -12.72 -7.92
N ASP A 135 4.38 -13.72 -8.80
CA ASP A 135 3.45 -14.83 -8.99
C ASP A 135 3.31 -15.70 -7.72
N ALA A 136 4.43 -15.93 -7.01
CA ALA A 136 4.41 -16.71 -5.78
C ALA A 136 3.63 -15.99 -4.67
N PHE A 137 3.78 -14.68 -4.54
CA PHE A 137 2.98 -13.87 -3.59
C PHE A 137 1.50 -13.90 -3.95
N VAL A 138 1.15 -13.66 -5.22
CA VAL A 138 -0.24 -13.70 -5.68
C VAL A 138 -0.84 -15.07 -5.41
N LYS A 139 -0.16 -16.15 -5.78
CA LYS A 139 -0.61 -17.53 -5.53
C LYS A 139 -0.83 -17.79 -4.04
N HIS A 140 0.10 -17.36 -3.18
CA HIS A 140 -0.02 -17.54 -1.73
C HIS A 140 -1.25 -16.83 -1.17
N VAL A 141 -1.48 -15.60 -1.56
CA VAL A 141 -2.59 -14.77 -1.06
C VAL A 141 -3.94 -15.25 -1.59
N THR A 142 -3.99 -15.77 -2.82
CA THR A 142 -5.24 -16.25 -3.46
C THR A 142 -5.59 -17.69 -3.07
N SER A 143 -4.63 -18.45 -2.53
CA SER A 143 -4.95 -19.79 -1.98
C SER A 143 -5.77 -19.64 -0.70
N SER A 144 -6.95 -20.24 -0.67
CA SER A 144 -8.04 -19.99 0.30
C SER A 144 -7.69 -20.23 1.78
N ASN A 145 -6.57 -20.88 2.10
CA ASN A 145 -6.20 -21.25 3.48
C ASN A 145 -4.96 -20.55 4.02
N SER A 146 -4.25 -19.76 3.23
CA SER A 146 -2.92 -19.24 3.61
C SER A 146 -2.91 -18.29 4.80
N LEU A 147 -4.03 -17.64 5.10
CA LEU A 147 -4.16 -16.66 6.18
C LEU A 147 -5.36 -16.96 7.10
N ASN A 148 -5.73 -18.24 7.24
CA ASN A 148 -6.70 -18.65 8.25
C ASN A 148 -5.97 -18.95 9.57
N PRO A 149 -6.49 -18.52 10.72
CA PRO A 149 -5.98 -18.94 11.99
C PRO A 149 -6.20 -20.46 12.13
N HIS A 150 -5.15 -21.18 12.56
CA HIS A 150 -5.23 -22.57 13.00
C HIS A 150 -5.75 -22.63 14.41
#